data_f9418e800627c0d19ee46ea40941e28e
#
_entry.id   f9418e800627c0d19ee46ea40941e28e
#
_cell.length_a   1.000
_cell.length_b   1.000
_cell.length_c   1.000
_cell.angle_alpha   90.00
_cell.angle_beta   90.00
_cell.angle_gamma   90.00
#
_symmetry.space_group_name_H-M   'P 1'
#
loop_
_entity.id
_entity.type
_entity.pdbx_description
1 polymer ?
#
loop_
_entity_poly.entity_id
_entity_poly.type
_entity_poly.pdbx_seq_one_letter_code
_entity_poly.pdbx_strand_id
1 'polypeptide(L)' 'MRRVSRIAGLLLALLVACSLQAAPAPWYQWQSLATGRYLCSATNPGDGWKLHSGPYTNGACRND' A
#
# COMPACT_ATOMS: atom_id res chain seq x y z
N MET A 1 -6.42 37.99 -14.28
CA MET A 1 -5.24 37.63 -13.48
C MET A 1 -5.59 37.08 -12.10
N ARG A 2 -6.61 37.60 -11.42
CA ARG A 2 -7.02 37.10 -10.10
C ARG A 2 -7.44 35.61 -10.13
N ARG A 3 -8.04 35.17 -11.24
CA ARG A 3 -8.50 33.78 -11.41
C ARG A 3 -7.33 32.79 -11.50
N VAL A 4 -6.21 33.21 -12.07
CA VAL A 4 -5.04 32.35 -12.22
C VAL A 4 -4.40 32.05 -10.87
N SER A 5 -4.34 33.01 -9.95
CA SER A 5 -3.79 32.83 -8.60
C SER A 5 -4.59 31.81 -7.78
N ARG A 6 -5.92 31.80 -7.93
CA ARG A 6 -6.77 30.85 -7.22
C ARG A 6 -6.55 29.43 -7.72
N ILE A 7 -6.42 29.26 -9.02
CA ILE A 7 -6.18 27.94 -9.64
C ILE A 7 -4.82 27.40 -9.18
N ALA A 8 -3.78 28.24 -9.14
CA ALA A 8 -2.46 27.85 -8.70
C ALA A 8 -2.47 27.40 -7.24
N GLY A 9 -3.21 28.07 -6.37
CA GLY A 9 -3.34 27.69 -4.97
C GLY A 9 -4.03 26.36 -4.78
N LEU A 10 -5.06 26.08 -5.57
CA LEU A 10 -5.78 24.81 -5.51
C LEU A 10 -4.89 23.65 -5.97
N LEU A 11 -4.08 23.85 -7.01
CA LEU A 11 -3.15 22.82 -7.50
C LEU A 11 -2.10 22.47 -6.45
N LEU A 12 -1.56 23.45 -5.75
CA LEU A 12 -0.61 23.22 -4.67
C LEU A 12 -1.23 22.41 -3.53
N ALA A 13 -2.46 22.71 -3.14
CA ALA A 13 -3.17 21.98 -2.10
C ALA A 13 -3.36 20.51 -2.48
N LEU A 14 -3.70 20.24 -3.73
CA LEU A 14 -3.86 18.87 -4.23
C LEU A 14 -2.53 18.09 -4.20
N LEU A 15 -1.44 18.71 -4.57
CA LEU A 15 -0.12 18.08 -4.54
C LEU A 15 0.30 17.70 -3.12
N VAL A 16 0.04 18.56 -2.14
CA VAL A 16 0.32 18.27 -0.74
C VAL A 16 -0.51 17.10 -0.24
N ALA A 17 -1.81 17.05 -0.60
CA ALA A 17 -2.68 15.94 -0.23
C ALA A 17 -2.19 14.62 -0.80
N CYS A 18 -1.73 14.60 -2.07
CA CYS A 18 -1.15 13.40 -2.68
C CYS A 18 0.12 12.93 -1.96
N SER A 19 0.96 13.86 -1.53
CA SER A 19 2.18 13.53 -0.77
C SER A 19 1.87 12.84 0.55
N LEU A 20 0.80 13.25 1.23
CA LEU A 20 0.38 12.65 2.49
C LEU A 20 -0.14 11.22 2.32
N GLN A 21 -0.57 10.86 1.12
CA GLN A 21 -1.09 9.53 0.82
C GLN A 21 -0.02 8.58 0.26
N ALA A 22 1.22 9.01 0.21
CA ALA A 22 2.31 8.24 -0.37
C ALA A 22 2.92 7.21 0.59
N ALA A 23 2.32 6.95 1.74
CA ALA A 23 2.79 5.92 2.66
C ALA A 23 2.69 4.54 2.00
N PRO A 24 3.70 3.66 2.16
CA PRO A 24 3.65 2.33 1.57
C PRO A 24 2.52 1.50 2.15
N ALA A 25 1.88 0.68 1.30
CA ALA A 25 0.85 -0.24 1.74
C ALA A 25 1.48 -1.34 2.61
N PRO A 26 0.75 -1.84 3.64
CA PRO A 26 1.27 -2.92 4.45
C PRO A 26 1.36 -4.22 3.64
N TRP A 27 2.34 -5.06 3.97
CA TRP A 27 2.55 -6.37 3.38
C TRP A 27 2.17 -7.46 4.37
N TYR A 28 1.68 -8.59 3.86
CA TYR A 28 1.28 -9.72 4.68
C TYR A 28 1.91 -10.99 4.14
N GLN A 29 2.14 -11.95 5.02
CA GLN A 29 2.57 -13.28 4.63
C GLN A 29 1.35 -14.19 4.55
N TRP A 30 1.12 -14.79 3.38
CA TRP A 30 0.01 -15.67 3.08
C TRP A 30 0.53 -17.10 2.96
N GLN A 31 -0.27 -18.06 3.37
CA GLN A 31 0.07 -19.47 3.25
C GLN A 31 -0.90 -20.18 2.34
N SER A 32 -0.37 -20.95 1.38
CA SER A 32 -1.18 -21.78 0.50
C SER A 32 -1.80 -22.95 1.27
N LEU A 33 -3.10 -23.12 1.14
CA LEU A 33 -3.80 -24.24 1.74
C LEU A 33 -3.51 -25.55 0.99
N ALA A 34 -3.11 -25.48 -0.27
CA ALA A 34 -2.82 -26.65 -1.09
C ALA A 34 -1.39 -27.16 -0.91
N THR A 35 -0.41 -26.27 -0.79
CA THR A 35 1.02 -26.64 -0.78
C THR A 35 1.73 -26.34 0.54
N GLY A 36 1.15 -25.50 1.39
CA GLY A 36 1.80 -25.02 2.62
C GLY A 36 2.87 -23.98 2.39
N ARG A 37 3.11 -23.57 1.14
CA ARG A 37 4.10 -22.53 0.82
C ARG A 37 3.63 -21.16 1.25
N TYR A 38 4.58 -20.26 1.44
CA TYR A 38 4.31 -18.88 1.85
C TYR A 38 4.55 -17.90 0.71
N LEU A 39 3.74 -16.84 0.70
CA LEU A 39 3.85 -15.75 -0.27
C LEU A 39 3.70 -14.43 0.47
N CYS A 40 4.57 -13.48 0.15
CA CYS A 40 4.47 -12.13 0.68
C CYS A 40 3.73 -11.26 -0.34
N SER A 41 2.60 -10.68 0.07
CA SER A 41 1.78 -9.85 -0.82
C SER A 41 1.04 -8.79 -0.03
N ALA A 42 0.88 -7.60 -0.65
CA ALA A 42 0.08 -6.51 -0.07
C ALA A 42 -1.42 -6.75 -0.29
N THR A 43 -1.78 -7.65 -1.21
CA THR A 43 -3.17 -7.96 -1.53
C THR A 43 -3.42 -9.45 -1.33
N ASN A 44 -4.68 -9.82 -1.05
CA ASN A 44 -5.07 -11.22 -0.93
C ASN A 44 -4.79 -11.95 -2.25
N PRO A 45 -3.97 -13.03 -2.24
CA PRO A 45 -3.65 -13.77 -3.47
C PRO A 45 -4.83 -14.50 -4.10
N GLY A 46 -5.93 -14.68 -3.38
CA GLY A 46 -7.12 -15.35 -3.88
C GLY A 46 -7.55 -16.52 -3.01
N ASP A 47 -8.51 -17.31 -3.51
CA ASP A 47 -8.98 -18.50 -2.82
C ASP A 47 -7.84 -19.53 -2.69
N GLY A 48 -7.84 -20.25 -1.60
CA GLY A 48 -6.79 -21.23 -1.33
C GLY A 48 -5.58 -20.67 -0.61
N TRP A 49 -5.61 -19.39 -0.21
CA TRP A 49 -4.59 -18.73 0.59
C TRP A 49 -5.21 -18.21 1.88
N LYS A 50 -4.50 -18.35 2.97
CA LYS A 50 -4.92 -17.79 4.26
C LYS A 50 -3.86 -16.82 4.77
N LEU A 51 -4.29 -15.83 5.53
CA LEU A 51 -3.39 -14.91 6.19
C LEU A 51 -2.60 -15.65 7.26
N HIS A 52 -1.27 -15.59 7.19
CA HIS A 52 -0.38 -16.24 8.15
C HIS A 52 0.15 -15.24 9.18
N SER A 53 0.71 -14.12 8.72
CA SER A 53 1.27 -13.11 9.61
C SER A 53 1.35 -11.74 8.91
N GLY A 54 1.61 -10.72 9.68
CA GLY A 54 1.73 -9.34 9.25
C GLY A 54 0.97 -8.40 10.18
N PRO A 55 0.96 -7.10 9.89
CA PRO A 55 1.54 -6.46 8.70
C PRO A 55 3.06 -6.26 8.76
N TYR A 56 3.68 -6.17 7.58
CA TYR A 56 5.10 -5.91 7.42
C TYR A 56 5.32 -4.64 6.60
N THR A 57 6.51 -4.04 6.71
CA THR A 57 6.81 -2.76 6.06
C THR A 57 7.39 -2.89 4.66
N ASN A 58 7.78 -4.10 4.24
CA ASN A 58 8.36 -4.32 2.91
C ASN A 58 7.90 -5.65 2.30
N GLY A 59 8.20 -5.81 1.00
CA GLY A 59 7.78 -6.98 0.23
C GLY A 59 8.52 -8.28 0.54
N ALA A 60 9.49 -8.24 1.43
CA ALA A 60 10.16 -9.44 1.93
C ALA A 60 9.51 -9.96 3.23
N CYS A 61 8.41 -9.38 3.64
CA CYS A 61 7.71 -9.65 4.91
C CYS A 61 8.64 -9.49 6.10
N ARG A 62 9.26 -8.32 6.17
CA ARG A 62 10.14 -7.89 7.26
C ARG A 62 9.79 -6.48 7.69
N ASN A 63 10.19 -6.12 8.90
CA ASN A 63 9.97 -4.80 9.47
C ASN A 63 11.27 -3.99 9.61
N ASP A 64 12.25 -4.28 8.80
CA ASP A 64 13.54 -3.58 8.78
C ASP A 64 13.73 -2.66 7.57
#